data_3376351924b8b007e193ac15a0d9cf2f
#
_entry.id   3376351924b8b007e193ac15a0d9cf2f
#
_cell.length_a   1.000
_cell.length_b   1.000
_cell.length_c   1.000
_cell.angle_alpha   90.00
_cell.angle_beta   90.00
_cell.angle_gamma   90.00
#
_symmetry.space_group_name_H-M   'P 1'
#
loop_
_entity.id
_entity.type
_entity.pdbx_description
1 polymer ?
#
loop_
_entity_poly.entity_id
_entity_poly.type
_entity_poly.pdbx_seq_one_letter_code
_entity_poly.pdbx_strand_id
1 'polypeptide(L)'
;MKLYTNSELLALFERHIAQMSTPEEPLRLYAPIKYGLEMGGKRIRPTLLMLAYNLYKEDIERALMPAMAVEIFHNFTLLHDDIMDNATVRRGRESVYAKWGENVAILSGDAMLILAYNHLQRTSSERLSNIFEWFNKMAAEVCEGQQFDMDFETQAKVSVVDYMRMIELKTAALLAGSAIIGAILAGASESDCKHLYDFAREVGLAFQLQDDLLDSYGDERLGKKIGGDILEGKKTILMVEAFSRANE
;
A
#
# COMPACT_ATOMS: atom_id res chain seq x y z
N MET A 1 7.76 -16.96 -24.25
CA MET A 1 7.13 -16.52 -22.99
C MET A 1 6.26 -15.31 -23.30
N LYS A 2 4.96 -15.35 -22.91
CA LYS A 2 4.05 -14.21 -23.08
C LYS A 2 4.32 -13.19 -21.95
N LEU A 3 4.63 -11.96 -22.34
CA LEU A 3 4.69 -10.83 -21.42
C LEU A 3 3.38 -10.06 -21.49
N TYR A 4 2.73 -9.90 -20.35
CA TYR A 4 1.51 -9.11 -20.22
C TYR A 4 1.87 -7.63 -20.05
N THR A 5 1.07 -6.77 -20.63
CA THR A 5 1.12 -5.33 -20.37
C THR A 5 0.54 -5.00 -19.00
N ASN A 6 0.92 -3.85 -18.44
CA ASN A 6 0.32 -3.35 -17.19
C ASN A 6 -1.23 -3.28 -17.27
N SER A 7 -1.77 -2.84 -18.40
CA SER A 7 -3.23 -2.73 -18.60
C SER A 7 -3.92 -4.09 -18.62
N GLU A 8 -3.31 -5.13 -19.19
CA GLU A 8 -3.86 -6.50 -19.19
C GLU A 8 -3.88 -7.08 -17.78
N LEU A 9 -2.78 -6.89 -16.99
CA LEU A 9 -2.69 -7.35 -15.61
C LEU A 9 -3.67 -6.62 -14.71
N LEU A 10 -3.79 -5.30 -14.85
CA LEU A 10 -4.78 -4.51 -14.13
C LEU A 10 -6.20 -4.98 -14.41
N ALA A 11 -6.55 -5.19 -15.69
CA ALA A 11 -7.87 -5.69 -16.06
C ALA A 11 -8.15 -7.11 -15.53
N LEU A 12 -7.14 -7.96 -15.48
CA LEU A 12 -7.25 -9.30 -14.88
C LEU A 12 -7.49 -9.21 -13.37
N PHE A 13 -6.71 -8.37 -12.69
CA PHE A 13 -6.84 -8.16 -11.25
C PHE A 13 -8.19 -7.56 -10.86
N GLU A 14 -8.66 -6.51 -11.58
CA GLU A 14 -9.95 -5.87 -11.31
C GLU A 14 -11.12 -6.84 -11.51
N ARG A 15 -11.07 -7.73 -12.51
CA ARG A 15 -12.08 -8.80 -12.65
C ARG A 15 -12.05 -9.76 -11.47
N HIS A 16 -10.86 -10.07 -10.95
CA HIS A 16 -10.71 -11.02 -9.85
C HIS A 16 -11.20 -10.43 -8.53
N ILE A 17 -10.83 -9.19 -8.20
CA ILE A 17 -11.27 -8.52 -6.98
C ILE A 17 -12.78 -8.27 -6.98
N ALA A 18 -13.38 -7.97 -8.15
CA ALA A 18 -14.82 -7.80 -8.29
C ALA A 18 -15.61 -9.10 -8.01
N GLN A 19 -14.98 -10.25 -8.18
CA GLN A 19 -15.58 -11.56 -7.89
C GLN A 19 -15.35 -12.03 -6.44
N MET A 20 -14.60 -11.26 -5.65
CA MET A 20 -14.32 -11.61 -4.25
C MET A 20 -15.64 -11.60 -3.46
N SER A 21 -15.96 -12.74 -2.86
CA SER A 21 -17.07 -12.86 -1.92
C SER A 21 -16.59 -12.64 -0.50
N THR A 22 -17.32 -11.86 0.26
CA THR A 22 -17.20 -11.75 1.71
C THR A 22 -18.43 -12.37 2.37
N PRO A 23 -18.36 -12.84 3.63
CA PRO A 23 -19.55 -13.23 4.37
C PRO A 23 -20.56 -12.08 4.42
N GLU A 24 -21.84 -12.42 4.45
CA GLU A 24 -22.91 -11.42 4.54
C GLU A 24 -23.14 -10.93 5.98
N GLU A 25 -22.83 -11.79 6.96
CA GLU A 25 -23.01 -11.50 8.38
C GLU A 25 -21.69 -11.61 9.18
N PRO A 26 -21.47 -10.73 10.16
CA PRO A 26 -22.28 -9.55 10.47
C PRO A 26 -22.09 -8.42 9.45
N LEU A 27 -23.19 -7.88 8.93
CA LEU A 27 -23.21 -6.88 7.83
C LEU A 27 -22.31 -5.67 8.13
N ARG A 28 -22.31 -5.16 9.37
CA ARG A 28 -21.52 -3.99 9.75
C ARG A 28 -19.99 -4.25 9.80
N LEU A 29 -19.57 -5.52 9.72
CA LEU A 29 -18.16 -5.88 9.60
C LEU A 29 -17.72 -5.95 8.12
N TYR A 30 -18.56 -6.59 7.29
CA TYR A 30 -18.15 -6.91 5.90
C TYR A 30 -18.56 -5.85 4.88
N ALA A 31 -19.65 -5.09 5.10
CA ALA A 31 -20.05 -4.02 4.19
C ALA A 31 -18.98 -2.91 4.08
N PRO A 32 -18.30 -2.47 5.17
CA PRO A 32 -17.21 -1.51 5.07
C PRO A 32 -16.00 -2.05 4.30
N ILE A 33 -15.68 -3.34 4.43
CA ILE A 33 -14.59 -4.00 3.69
C ILE A 33 -14.87 -3.93 2.19
N LYS A 34 -16.06 -4.38 1.79
CA LYS A 34 -16.49 -4.32 0.39
C LYS A 34 -16.44 -2.90 -0.15
N TYR A 35 -17.00 -1.94 0.59
CA TYR A 35 -17.01 -0.54 0.23
C TYR A 35 -15.58 0.02 0.04
N GLY A 36 -14.64 -0.26 0.96
CA GLY A 36 -13.25 0.17 0.86
C GLY A 36 -12.55 -0.37 -0.39
N LEU A 37 -12.71 -1.66 -0.67
CA LEU A 37 -12.13 -2.30 -1.86
C LEU A 37 -12.75 -1.78 -3.17
N GLU A 38 -14.04 -1.44 -3.18
CA GLU A 38 -14.76 -0.86 -4.32
C GLU A 38 -14.47 0.62 -4.57
N MET A 39 -13.76 1.31 -3.66
CA MET A 39 -13.30 2.67 -3.92
C MET A 39 -12.30 2.76 -5.10
N GLY A 40 -11.83 1.63 -5.58
CA GLY A 40 -10.90 1.56 -6.70
C GLY A 40 -9.48 1.97 -6.31
N GLY A 41 -8.74 2.49 -7.28
CA GLY A 41 -7.35 2.92 -7.12
C GLY A 41 -6.49 2.49 -8.30
N LYS A 42 -5.23 2.91 -8.28
CA LYS A 42 -4.26 2.59 -9.36
C LYS A 42 -3.79 1.13 -9.35
N ARG A 43 -4.07 0.37 -8.30
CA ARG A 43 -3.69 -1.05 -8.10
C ARG A 43 -2.21 -1.32 -8.43
N ILE A 44 -1.33 -0.38 -8.10
CA ILE A 44 0.10 -0.47 -8.46
C ILE A 44 0.75 -1.68 -7.78
N ARG A 45 0.45 -1.93 -6.50
CA ARG A 45 1.07 -3.00 -5.71
C ARG A 45 0.74 -4.40 -6.22
N PRO A 46 -0.52 -4.79 -6.40
CA PRO A 46 -0.86 -6.09 -6.96
C PRO A 46 -0.36 -6.24 -8.40
N THR A 47 -0.43 -5.18 -9.23
CA THR A 47 0.06 -5.23 -10.59
C THR A 47 1.58 -5.38 -10.65
N LEU A 48 2.33 -4.73 -9.77
CA LEU A 48 3.79 -4.87 -9.65
C LEU A 48 4.19 -6.31 -9.26
N LEU A 49 3.48 -6.92 -8.31
CA LEU A 49 3.66 -8.32 -7.95
C LEU A 49 3.46 -9.22 -9.18
N MET A 50 2.36 -9.01 -9.91
CA MET A 50 2.04 -9.79 -11.11
C MET A 50 3.05 -9.56 -12.22
N LEU A 51 3.56 -8.34 -12.42
CA LEU A 51 4.63 -8.03 -13.37
C LEU A 51 5.91 -8.76 -13.00
N ALA A 52 6.34 -8.70 -11.74
CA ALA A 52 7.53 -9.39 -11.27
C ALA A 52 7.43 -10.92 -11.47
N TYR A 53 6.25 -11.50 -11.21
CA TYR A 53 5.97 -12.90 -11.52
C TYR A 53 6.09 -13.20 -13.02
N ASN A 54 5.51 -12.35 -13.87
CA ASN A 54 5.45 -12.56 -15.31
C ASN A 54 6.80 -12.40 -16.03
N LEU A 55 7.82 -11.85 -15.36
CA LEU A 55 9.20 -11.88 -15.90
C LEU A 55 9.75 -13.30 -16.03
N TYR A 56 9.18 -14.27 -15.33
CA TYR A 56 9.69 -15.64 -15.24
C TYR A 56 8.66 -16.71 -15.61
N LYS A 57 7.37 -16.41 -15.53
CA LYS A 57 6.25 -17.35 -15.71
C LYS A 57 5.10 -16.75 -16.50
N GLU A 58 4.40 -17.61 -17.26
CA GLU A 58 3.25 -17.21 -18.10
C GLU A 58 1.89 -17.48 -17.44
N ASP A 59 1.83 -18.41 -16.47
CA ASP A 59 0.62 -18.85 -15.76
C ASP A 59 0.21 -17.82 -14.67
N ILE A 60 -0.13 -16.62 -15.13
CA ILE A 60 -0.31 -15.42 -14.32
C ILE A 60 -1.40 -15.55 -13.25
N GLU A 61 -2.35 -16.45 -13.43
CA GLU A 61 -3.42 -16.74 -12.48
C GLU A 61 -2.88 -17.18 -11.11
N ARG A 62 -1.70 -17.79 -11.06
CA ARG A 62 -1.05 -18.19 -9.80
C ARG A 62 -0.64 -17.00 -8.94
N ALA A 63 -0.41 -15.85 -9.55
CA ALA A 63 -0.05 -14.61 -8.84
C ALA A 63 -1.28 -13.88 -8.24
N LEU A 64 -2.52 -14.28 -8.61
CA LEU A 64 -3.73 -13.58 -8.17
C LEU A 64 -3.94 -13.64 -6.65
N MET A 65 -3.72 -14.80 -6.02
CA MET A 65 -3.93 -14.92 -4.58
C MET A 65 -3.00 -14.02 -3.75
N PRO A 66 -1.67 -14.03 -3.95
CA PRO A 66 -0.80 -13.11 -3.23
C PRO A 66 -1.00 -11.65 -3.66
N ALA A 67 -1.39 -11.36 -4.90
CA ALA A 67 -1.76 -10.02 -5.34
C ALA A 67 -3.01 -9.49 -4.60
N MET A 68 -4.02 -10.35 -4.38
CA MET A 68 -5.18 -10.04 -3.54
C MET A 68 -4.77 -9.77 -2.09
N ALA A 69 -3.89 -10.62 -1.53
CA ALA A 69 -3.40 -10.44 -0.16
C ALA A 69 -2.75 -9.06 0.03
N VAL A 70 -1.87 -8.68 -0.89
CA VAL A 70 -1.18 -7.39 -0.86
C VAL A 70 -2.16 -6.21 -1.00
N GLU A 71 -3.13 -6.29 -1.90
CA GLU A 71 -4.10 -5.21 -2.10
C GLU A 71 -5.07 -5.09 -0.91
N ILE A 72 -5.52 -6.21 -0.34
CA ILE A 72 -6.38 -6.20 0.86
C ILE A 72 -5.60 -5.60 2.04
N PHE A 73 -4.34 -6.02 2.24
CA PHE A 73 -3.46 -5.44 3.25
C PHE A 73 -3.29 -3.93 3.05
N HIS A 74 -3.03 -3.48 1.83
CA HIS A 74 -2.94 -2.05 1.54
C HIS A 74 -4.23 -1.29 1.89
N ASN A 75 -5.40 -1.84 1.55
CA ASN A 75 -6.66 -1.19 1.90
C ASN A 75 -6.94 -1.24 3.41
N PHE A 76 -6.48 -2.27 4.13
CA PHE A 76 -6.46 -2.29 5.59
C PHE A 76 -5.67 -1.11 6.15
N THR A 77 -4.44 -0.89 5.67
CA THR A 77 -3.63 0.24 6.15
C THR A 77 -4.29 1.58 5.86
N LEU A 78 -4.96 1.74 4.72
CA LEU A 78 -5.71 2.96 4.39
C LEU A 78 -6.92 3.19 5.30
N LEU A 79 -7.65 2.13 5.71
CA LEU A 79 -8.75 2.27 6.65
C LEU A 79 -8.29 2.78 8.02
N HIS A 80 -7.18 2.24 8.51
CA HIS A 80 -6.62 2.66 9.79
C HIS A 80 -5.95 4.03 9.71
N ASP A 81 -5.29 4.35 8.62
CA ASP A 81 -4.74 5.68 8.32
C ASP A 81 -5.84 6.76 8.35
N ASP A 82 -6.99 6.50 7.70
CA ASP A 82 -8.15 7.41 7.75
C ASP A 82 -8.66 7.69 9.18
N ILE A 83 -8.53 6.74 10.11
CA ILE A 83 -8.88 6.94 11.52
C ILE A 83 -7.85 7.83 12.20
N MET A 84 -6.57 7.52 12.03
CA MET A 84 -5.45 8.24 12.65
C MET A 84 -5.40 9.70 12.21
N ASP A 85 -5.65 9.94 10.91
CA ASP A 85 -5.66 11.27 10.29
C ASP A 85 -7.02 11.99 10.44
N ASN A 86 -8.04 11.37 11.06
CA ASN A 86 -9.42 11.88 11.09
C ASN A 86 -9.96 12.23 9.67
N ALA A 87 -9.54 11.48 8.67
CA ALA A 87 -9.84 11.76 7.27
C ALA A 87 -11.30 11.41 6.93
N THR A 88 -12.06 12.41 6.53
CA THR A 88 -13.49 12.22 6.18
C THR A 88 -13.71 11.77 4.74
N VAL A 89 -12.71 11.96 3.88
CA VAL A 89 -12.78 11.66 2.44
C VAL A 89 -11.57 10.84 1.99
N ARG A 90 -11.82 9.76 1.25
CA ARG A 90 -10.82 8.93 0.58
C ARG A 90 -11.22 8.69 -0.88
N ARG A 91 -10.35 9.05 -1.83
CA ARG A 91 -10.59 8.87 -3.28
C ARG A 91 -11.91 9.51 -3.75
N GLY A 92 -12.25 10.71 -3.23
CA GLY A 92 -13.46 11.45 -3.58
C GLY A 92 -14.77 10.89 -3.02
N ARG A 93 -14.73 9.90 -2.12
CA ARG A 93 -15.88 9.31 -1.40
C ARG A 93 -15.68 9.46 0.10
N GLU A 94 -16.77 9.36 0.87
CA GLU A 94 -16.65 9.29 2.32
C GLU A 94 -15.71 8.14 2.72
N SER A 95 -14.80 8.37 3.67
CA SER A 95 -13.98 7.31 4.24
C SER A 95 -14.84 6.30 5.02
N VAL A 96 -14.33 5.10 5.25
CA VAL A 96 -15.02 4.11 6.09
C VAL A 96 -15.23 4.66 7.50
N TYR A 97 -14.22 5.37 8.03
CA TYR A 97 -14.26 6.05 9.32
C TYR A 97 -15.43 7.06 9.40
N ALA A 98 -15.57 7.95 8.41
CA ALA A 98 -16.64 8.94 8.40
C ALA A 98 -18.04 8.31 8.26
N LYS A 99 -18.15 7.24 7.46
CA LYS A 99 -19.45 6.64 7.12
C LYS A 99 -19.98 5.68 8.19
N TRP A 100 -19.12 4.92 8.87
CA TRP A 100 -19.54 3.88 9.83
C TRP A 100 -19.05 4.12 11.26
N GLY A 101 -18.17 5.10 11.46
CA GLY A 101 -17.56 5.43 12.74
C GLY A 101 -16.32 4.60 13.07
N GLU A 102 -15.57 5.07 14.04
CA GLU A 102 -14.25 4.60 14.44
C GLU A 102 -14.21 3.09 14.74
N ASN A 103 -15.06 2.63 15.68
CA ASN A 103 -15.04 1.22 16.10
C ASN A 103 -15.32 0.23 14.94
N VAL A 104 -16.20 0.62 14.01
CA VAL A 104 -16.50 -0.20 12.85
C VAL A 104 -15.32 -0.20 11.88
N ALA A 105 -14.69 0.94 11.68
CA ALA A 105 -13.50 1.04 10.82
C ALA A 105 -12.33 0.21 11.40
N ILE A 106 -12.08 0.28 12.72
CA ILE A 106 -11.05 -0.54 13.38
C ILE A 106 -11.32 -2.04 13.13
N LEU A 107 -12.50 -2.54 13.49
CA LEU A 107 -12.83 -3.97 13.37
C LEU A 107 -12.83 -4.45 11.91
N SER A 108 -13.30 -3.61 10.98
CA SER A 108 -13.28 -3.96 9.56
C SER A 108 -11.85 -4.00 9.02
N GLY A 109 -10.97 -3.10 9.47
CA GLY A 109 -9.55 -3.15 9.16
C GLY A 109 -8.88 -4.42 9.69
N ASP A 110 -9.11 -4.76 10.96
CA ASP A 110 -8.58 -6.01 11.57
C ASP A 110 -9.05 -7.25 10.78
N ALA A 111 -10.32 -7.28 10.39
CA ALA A 111 -10.86 -8.35 9.57
C ALA A 111 -10.23 -8.39 8.18
N MET A 112 -9.89 -7.23 7.58
CA MET A 112 -9.15 -7.16 6.32
C MET A 112 -7.73 -7.72 6.46
N LEU A 113 -7.04 -7.47 7.56
CA LEU A 113 -5.72 -8.06 7.81
C LEU A 113 -5.81 -9.59 7.83
N ILE A 114 -6.79 -10.15 8.55
CA ILE A 114 -7.03 -11.61 8.57
C ILE A 114 -7.38 -12.12 7.16
N LEU A 115 -8.19 -11.37 6.41
CA LEU A 115 -8.56 -11.72 5.04
C LEU A 115 -7.34 -11.72 4.10
N ALA A 116 -6.41 -10.78 4.26
CA ALA A 116 -5.17 -10.76 3.51
C ALA A 116 -4.34 -12.04 3.74
N TYR A 117 -4.18 -12.46 5.01
CA TYR A 117 -3.51 -13.72 5.35
C TYR A 117 -4.24 -14.94 4.78
N ASN A 118 -5.58 -14.95 4.77
CA ASN A 118 -6.37 -16.03 4.18
C ASN A 118 -6.14 -16.15 2.66
N HIS A 119 -5.99 -15.04 1.95
CA HIS A 119 -5.63 -15.05 0.54
C HIS A 119 -4.19 -15.52 0.33
N LEU A 120 -3.25 -15.04 1.14
CA LEU A 120 -1.86 -15.45 1.06
C LEU A 120 -1.68 -16.97 1.29
N GLN A 121 -2.39 -17.53 2.26
CA GLN A 121 -2.37 -18.96 2.57
C GLN A 121 -2.86 -19.84 1.41
N ARG A 122 -3.73 -19.30 0.53
CA ARG A 122 -4.22 -20.03 -0.65
C ARG A 122 -3.24 -20.01 -1.81
N THR A 123 -2.09 -19.36 -1.66
CA THR A 123 -1.05 -19.34 -2.70
C THR A 123 -0.45 -20.73 -2.84
N SER A 124 -0.63 -21.32 -4.02
CA SER A 124 -0.05 -22.63 -4.33
C SER A 124 1.44 -22.51 -4.67
N SER A 125 2.31 -22.71 -3.68
CA SER A 125 3.76 -22.62 -3.86
C SER A 125 4.52 -23.44 -2.83
N GLU A 126 5.57 -24.13 -3.26
CA GLU A 126 6.55 -24.76 -2.36
C GLU A 126 7.35 -23.71 -1.56
N ARG A 127 7.35 -22.45 -2.03
CA ARG A 127 8.03 -21.31 -1.40
C ARG A 127 7.10 -20.46 -0.53
N LEU A 128 5.96 -21.02 -0.12
CA LEU A 128 4.95 -20.29 0.65
C LEU A 128 5.53 -19.72 1.96
N SER A 129 6.43 -20.43 2.63
CA SER A 129 7.11 -19.95 3.83
C SER A 129 7.91 -18.67 3.57
N ASN A 130 8.68 -18.61 2.48
CA ASN A 130 9.43 -17.42 2.11
C ASN A 130 8.50 -16.24 1.72
N ILE A 131 7.37 -16.54 1.07
CA ILE A 131 6.35 -15.55 0.75
C ILE A 131 5.75 -14.96 2.03
N PHE A 132 5.44 -15.78 3.03
CA PHE A 132 4.97 -15.32 4.35
C PHE A 132 6.04 -14.48 5.08
N GLU A 133 7.29 -14.90 5.04
CA GLU A 133 8.40 -14.15 5.66
C GLU A 133 8.46 -12.71 5.10
N TRP A 134 8.44 -12.56 3.78
CA TRP A 134 8.46 -11.25 3.14
C TRP A 134 7.17 -10.45 3.36
N PHE A 135 6.02 -11.13 3.39
CA PHE A 135 4.77 -10.47 3.70
C PHE A 135 4.77 -9.91 5.13
N ASN A 136 5.21 -10.71 6.11
CA ASN A 136 5.31 -10.28 7.50
C ASN A 136 6.31 -9.13 7.68
N LYS A 137 7.46 -9.22 7.00
CA LYS A 137 8.48 -8.17 7.04
C LYS A 137 7.90 -6.84 6.53
N MET A 138 7.34 -6.82 5.33
CA MET A 138 6.76 -5.57 4.79
C MET A 138 5.59 -5.05 5.62
N ALA A 139 4.79 -5.95 6.20
CA ALA A 139 3.66 -5.56 7.06
C ALA A 139 4.14 -4.87 8.34
N ALA A 140 5.18 -5.40 8.98
CA ALA A 140 5.81 -4.79 10.14
C ALA A 140 6.45 -3.43 9.77
N GLU A 141 7.20 -3.37 8.67
CA GLU A 141 7.83 -2.15 8.18
C GLU A 141 6.80 -1.03 7.93
N VAL A 142 5.64 -1.36 7.34
CA VAL A 142 4.56 -0.37 7.15
C VAL A 142 4.01 0.16 8.47
N CYS A 143 3.83 -0.70 9.48
CA CYS A 143 3.40 -0.27 10.82
C CYS A 143 4.45 0.63 11.49
N GLU A 144 5.75 0.27 11.39
CA GLU A 144 6.84 1.09 11.91
C GLU A 144 6.90 2.45 11.21
N GLY A 145 6.73 2.47 9.88
CA GLY A 145 6.69 3.70 9.08
C GLY A 145 5.53 4.61 9.45
N GLN A 146 4.35 4.05 9.69
CA GLN A 146 3.18 4.79 10.16
C GLN A 146 3.43 5.38 11.56
N GLN A 147 4.07 4.63 12.45
CA GLN A 147 4.40 5.15 13.79
C GLN A 147 5.40 6.31 13.71
N PHE A 148 6.44 6.21 12.86
CA PHE A 148 7.34 7.33 12.64
C PHE A 148 6.64 8.58 12.09
N ASP A 149 5.70 8.40 11.14
CA ASP A 149 4.93 9.51 10.58
C ASP A 149 4.16 10.26 11.68
N MET A 150 3.43 9.53 12.54
CA MET A 150 2.70 10.09 13.68
C MET A 150 3.65 10.77 14.70
N ASP A 151 4.77 10.14 15.03
CA ASP A 151 5.74 10.69 15.98
C ASP A 151 6.33 12.02 15.46
N PHE A 152 6.57 12.12 14.15
CA PHE A 152 7.13 13.30 13.52
C PHE A 152 6.19 14.51 13.55
N GLU A 153 4.88 14.32 13.62
CA GLU A 153 3.93 15.44 13.76
C GLU A 153 4.23 16.31 14.97
N THR A 154 4.64 15.66 16.07
CA THR A 154 4.92 16.34 17.35
C THR A 154 6.38 16.76 17.54
N GLN A 155 7.28 16.26 16.67
CA GLN A 155 8.71 16.59 16.75
C GLN A 155 9.00 17.99 16.20
N ALA A 156 9.78 18.76 16.94
CA ALA A 156 10.20 20.10 16.52
C ALA A 156 11.12 20.07 15.28
N LYS A 157 11.98 19.06 15.18
CA LYS A 157 12.91 18.89 14.05
C LYS A 157 12.95 17.44 13.61
N VAL A 158 12.78 17.23 12.32
CA VAL A 158 12.97 15.93 11.64
C VAL A 158 14.08 16.12 10.62
N SER A 159 15.05 15.20 10.58
CA SER A 159 16.10 15.25 9.57
C SER A 159 15.64 14.65 8.25
N VAL A 160 16.31 15.01 7.14
CA VAL A 160 16.07 14.37 5.83
C VAL A 160 16.28 12.86 5.90
N VAL A 161 17.27 12.41 6.68
CA VAL A 161 17.55 10.97 6.86
C VAL A 161 16.40 10.26 7.56
N ASP A 162 15.84 10.86 8.62
CA ASP A 162 14.70 10.29 9.34
C ASP A 162 13.44 10.27 8.46
N TYR A 163 13.19 11.37 7.72
CA TYR A 163 12.10 11.43 6.75
C TYR A 163 12.24 10.34 5.68
N MET A 164 13.42 10.19 5.06
CA MET A 164 13.65 9.16 4.05
C MET A 164 13.44 7.75 4.59
N ARG A 165 13.84 7.49 5.84
CA ARG A 165 13.57 6.22 6.50
C ARG A 165 12.07 5.99 6.71
N MET A 166 11.35 7.01 7.16
CA MET A 166 9.89 6.92 7.38
C MET A 166 9.17 6.56 6.08
N ILE A 167 9.44 7.26 4.96
CA ILE A 167 8.79 6.98 3.69
C ILE A 167 9.23 5.64 3.08
N GLU A 168 10.46 5.21 3.34
CA GLU A 168 10.93 3.86 2.97
C GLU A 168 10.04 2.80 3.62
N LEU A 169 9.80 2.92 4.92
CA LEU A 169 9.00 1.97 5.69
C LEU A 169 7.50 2.10 5.38
N LYS A 170 6.93 3.32 5.43
CA LYS A 170 5.50 3.56 5.25
C LYS A 170 5.02 3.27 3.83
N THR A 171 5.82 3.64 2.81
CA THR A 171 5.38 3.62 1.40
C THR A 171 6.15 2.62 0.55
N ALA A 172 7.51 2.66 0.57
CA ALA A 172 8.32 1.86 -0.33
C ALA A 172 8.35 0.37 0.05
N ALA A 173 8.30 0.03 1.33
CA ALA A 173 8.35 -1.34 1.82
C ALA A 173 7.25 -2.24 1.19
N LEU A 174 6.03 -1.74 1.09
CA LEU A 174 4.92 -2.50 0.51
C LEU A 174 5.07 -2.69 -1.01
N LEU A 175 5.66 -1.74 -1.73
CA LEU A 175 5.99 -1.89 -3.15
C LEU A 175 7.12 -2.90 -3.35
N ALA A 176 8.20 -2.78 -2.58
CA ALA A 176 9.32 -3.70 -2.62
C ALA A 176 8.92 -5.13 -2.23
N GLY A 177 8.11 -5.28 -1.18
CA GLY A 177 7.52 -6.55 -0.76
C GLY A 177 6.63 -7.16 -1.84
N SER A 178 5.85 -6.36 -2.55
CA SER A 178 5.03 -6.83 -3.68
C SER A 178 5.89 -7.42 -4.79
N ALA A 179 6.95 -6.72 -5.21
CA ALA A 179 7.83 -7.16 -6.28
C ALA A 179 8.57 -8.46 -5.91
N ILE A 180 9.14 -8.52 -4.70
CA ILE A 180 9.91 -9.70 -4.28
C ILE A 180 9.01 -10.93 -4.08
N ILE A 181 7.79 -10.78 -3.57
CA ILE A 181 6.82 -11.88 -3.45
C ILE A 181 6.50 -12.45 -4.83
N GLY A 182 6.28 -11.61 -5.84
CA GLY A 182 6.06 -12.05 -7.22
C GLY A 182 7.25 -12.82 -7.79
N ALA A 183 8.47 -12.33 -7.57
CA ALA A 183 9.70 -12.97 -8.00
C ALA A 183 9.93 -14.33 -7.31
N ILE A 184 9.74 -14.40 -5.99
CA ILE A 184 9.85 -15.65 -5.21
C ILE A 184 8.85 -16.69 -5.71
N LEU A 185 7.59 -16.29 -5.89
CA LEU A 185 6.54 -17.17 -6.39
C LEU A 185 6.89 -17.74 -7.77
N ALA A 186 7.48 -16.92 -8.64
CA ALA A 186 7.90 -17.31 -9.97
C ALA A 186 9.15 -18.21 -9.98
N GLY A 187 9.86 -18.31 -8.87
CA GLY A 187 11.09 -19.09 -8.78
C GLY A 187 12.34 -18.38 -9.30
N ALA A 188 12.34 -17.05 -9.25
CA ALA A 188 13.51 -16.24 -9.57
C ALA A 188 14.73 -16.58 -8.68
N SER A 189 15.93 -16.25 -9.15
CA SER A 189 17.16 -16.38 -8.35
C SER A 189 17.15 -15.39 -7.18
N GLU A 190 17.94 -15.66 -6.14
CA GLU A 190 18.10 -14.72 -5.01
C GLU A 190 18.61 -13.35 -5.47
N SER A 191 19.53 -13.34 -6.44
CA SER A 191 20.04 -12.11 -7.04
C SER A 191 18.95 -11.30 -7.73
N ASP A 192 18.10 -11.97 -8.53
CA ASP A 192 16.99 -11.31 -9.22
C ASP A 192 15.93 -10.82 -8.24
N CYS A 193 15.61 -11.61 -7.22
CA CYS A 193 14.71 -11.20 -6.14
C CYS A 193 15.21 -9.91 -5.47
N LYS A 194 16.52 -9.85 -5.18
CA LYS A 194 17.14 -8.65 -4.60
C LYS A 194 17.05 -7.45 -5.54
N HIS A 195 17.37 -7.61 -6.81
CA HIS A 195 17.30 -6.52 -7.79
C HIS A 195 15.88 -5.98 -7.95
N LEU A 196 14.87 -6.85 -8.01
CA LEU A 196 13.47 -6.43 -8.11
C LEU A 196 12.98 -5.74 -6.82
N TYR A 197 13.43 -6.20 -5.66
CA TYR A 197 13.18 -5.54 -4.39
C TYR A 197 13.78 -4.13 -4.38
N ASP A 198 15.08 -4.00 -4.68
CA ASP A 198 15.79 -2.72 -4.68
C ASP A 198 15.15 -1.74 -5.69
N PHE A 199 14.85 -2.21 -6.91
CA PHE A 199 14.15 -1.40 -7.91
C PHE A 199 12.79 -0.88 -7.40
N ALA A 200 11.96 -1.76 -6.84
CA ALA A 200 10.63 -1.38 -6.37
C ALA A 200 10.69 -0.45 -5.15
N ARG A 201 11.71 -0.61 -4.29
CA ARG A 201 12.00 0.30 -3.18
C ARG A 201 12.31 1.71 -3.68
N GLU A 202 13.22 1.85 -4.63
CA GLU A 202 13.57 3.15 -5.21
C GLU A 202 12.36 3.81 -5.91
N VAL A 203 11.55 3.03 -6.62
CA VAL A 203 10.29 3.52 -7.20
C VAL A 203 9.34 4.00 -6.11
N GLY A 204 9.26 3.30 -4.98
CA GLY A 204 8.43 3.68 -3.84
C GLY A 204 8.86 4.99 -3.20
N LEU A 205 10.16 5.18 -3.02
CA LEU A 205 10.74 6.44 -2.52
C LEU A 205 10.44 7.60 -3.47
N ALA A 206 10.71 7.41 -4.77
CA ALA A 206 10.42 8.43 -5.79
C ALA A 206 8.92 8.76 -5.86
N PHE A 207 8.04 7.77 -5.69
CA PHE A 207 6.60 7.97 -5.68
C PHE A 207 6.17 8.86 -4.51
N GLN A 208 6.70 8.62 -3.29
CA GLN A 208 6.35 9.44 -2.13
C GLN A 208 6.88 10.87 -2.27
N LEU A 209 8.12 11.04 -2.69
CA LEU A 209 8.68 12.38 -2.95
C LEU A 209 7.86 13.15 -3.99
N GLN A 210 7.36 12.46 -5.02
CA GLN A 210 6.47 13.06 -6.01
C GLN A 210 5.10 13.41 -5.41
N ASP A 211 4.55 12.57 -4.53
CA ASP A 211 3.26 12.82 -3.87
C ASP A 211 3.33 14.07 -2.99
N ASP A 212 4.39 14.22 -2.19
CA ASP A 212 4.67 15.42 -1.37
C ASP A 212 4.75 16.70 -2.25
N LEU A 213 5.43 16.58 -3.39
CA LEU A 213 5.57 17.69 -4.33
C LEU A 213 4.21 18.09 -4.91
N LEU A 214 3.40 17.10 -5.29
CA LEU A 214 2.07 17.29 -5.86
C LEU A 214 1.06 17.80 -4.83
N ASP A 215 1.20 17.45 -3.55
CA ASP A 215 0.38 18.04 -2.49
C ASP A 215 0.61 19.55 -2.38
N SER A 216 1.86 20.00 -2.50
CA SER A 216 2.21 21.42 -2.36
C SER A 216 2.04 22.24 -3.65
N TYR A 217 2.35 21.66 -4.82
CA TYR A 217 2.43 22.35 -6.12
C TYR A 217 1.55 21.74 -7.20
N GLY A 218 0.71 20.78 -6.84
CA GLY A 218 -0.17 20.09 -7.79
C GLY A 218 -1.25 20.99 -8.36
N ASP A 219 -1.95 20.48 -9.36
CA ASP A 219 -3.09 21.11 -10.00
C ASP A 219 -4.38 20.53 -9.43
N GLU A 220 -5.44 21.34 -9.30
CA GLU A 220 -6.79 20.89 -8.87
C GLU A 220 -7.33 19.74 -9.71
N ARG A 221 -6.84 19.56 -10.95
CA ARG A 221 -7.14 18.42 -11.82
C ARG A 221 -6.70 17.06 -11.25
N LEU A 222 -5.81 17.06 -10.25
CA LEU A 222 -5.37 15.82 -9.55
C LEU A 222 -6.38 15.34 -8.49
N GLY A 223 -7.44 16.12 -8.26
CA GLY A 223 -8.53 15.74 -7.33
C GLY A 223 -8.14 15.77 -5.84
N LYS A 224 -6.99 16.35 -5.50
CA LYS A 224 -6.55 16.61 -4.12
C LYS A 224 -6.65 18.10 -3.81
N LYS A 225 -6.92 18.42 -2.53
CA LYS A 225 -6.82 19.78 -2.02
C LYS A 225 -5.34 20.13 -1.88
N ILE A 226 -4.88 21.21 -2.49
CA ILE A 226 -3.49 21.66 -2.41
C ILE A 226 -3.15 22.05 -0.97
N GLY A 227 -1.99 21.60 -0.47
CA GLY A 227 -1.48 21.91 0.86
C GLY A 227 -2.19 21.16 2.00
N GLY A 228 -2.82 20.03 1.71
CA GLY A 228 -3.46 19.18 2.72
C GLY A 228 -2.49 18.74 3.79
N ASP A 229 -1.33 18.22 3.42
CA ASP A 229 -0.29 17.76 4.33
C ASP A 229 0.25 18.87 5.24
N ILE A 230 0.35 20.10 4.71
CA ILE A 230 0.78 21.27 5.50
C ILE A 230 -0.26 21.62 6.56
N LEU A 231 -1.55 21.56 6.20
CA LEU A 231 -2.65 21.86 7.13
C LEU A 231 -2.77 20.80 8.24
N GLU A 232 -2.42 19.57 7.94
CA GLU A 232 -2.39 18.44 8.88
C GLU A 232 -1.10 18.42 9.74
N GLY A 233 -0.14 19.32 9.45
CA GLY A 233 1.13 19.40 10.19
C GLY A 233 2.15 18.32 9.83
N LYS A 234 1.93 17.60 8.72
CA LYS A 234 2.83 16.52 8.26
C LYS A 234 4.20 17.05 7.88
N LYS A 235 5.23 16.30 8.21
CA LYS A 235 6.64 16.63 7.92
C LYS A 235 7.03 16.08 6.54
N THR A 236 6.49 16.71 5.46
CA THR A 236 6.90 16.39 4.09
C THR A 236 8.36 16.77 3.84
N ILE A 237 8.98 16.22 2.76
CA ILE A 237 10.35 16.58 2.40
C ILE A 237 10.54 18.08 2.22
N LEU A 238 9.53 18.76 1.68
CA LEU A 238 9.56 20.21 1.48
C LEU A 238 9.61 20.96 2.80
N MET A 239 8.82 20.56 3.79
CA MET A 239 8.83 21.15 5.13
C MET A 239 10.15 20.87 5.85
N VAL A 240 10.64 19.62 5.79
CA VAL A 240 11.92 19.21 6.41
C VAL A 240 13.08 20.04 5.84
N GLU A 241 13.16 20.16 4.51
CA GLU A 241 14.18 20.98 3.84
C GLU A 241 14.04 22.48 4.13
N ALA A 242 12.81 22.99 4.15
CA ALA A 242 12.58 24.41 4.46
C ALA A 242 13.03 24.74 5.89
N PHE A 243 12.67 23.92 6.88
CA PHE A 243 13.09 24.14 8.26
C PHE A 243 14.61 23.95 8.45
N SER A 244 15.25 23.05 7.71
CA SER A 244 16.71 22.87 7.78
C SER A 244 17.50 24.08 7.27
N ARG A 245 16.88 24.86 6.37
CA ARG A 245 17.51 26.04 5.75
C ARG A 245 17.00 27.37 6.32
N ALA A 246 15.95 27.36 7.11
CA ALA A 246 15.44 28.56 7.75
C ALA A 246 16.45 29.09 8.76
N ASN A 247 16.75 30.38 8.72
CA ASN A 247 17.48 31.06 9.79
C ASN A 247 16.53 31.20 11.00
N GLU A 248 17.09 31.08 12.21
CA GLU A 248 16.38 31.33 13.47
C GLU A 248 15.77 32.72 13.53
#